data_6ae96afb58b136ab7c52ba458a708c10
#
_entry.id   6ae96afb58b136ab7c52ba458a708c10
#
_cell.length_a   1.000
_cell.length_b   1.000
_cell.length_c   1.000
_cell.angle_alpha   90.00
_cell.angle_beta   90.00
_cell.angle_gamma   90.00
#
_symmetry.space_group_name_H-M   'P 1'
#
loop_
_entity.id
_entity.type
_entity.pdbx_description
1 polymer ?
#
loop_
_entity_poly.entity_id
_entity_poly.type
_entity_poly.pdbx_seq_one_letter_code
_entity_poly.pdbx_strand_id
1 'polypeptide(L)'
;MSDQPQGATLTAAHTETVTYHVVLIFPEHLPRAGDPHYHVFNETRARLKRLGELKCWIGNADCAGDLELHHAVLEDALINDVDRIKVALDHPEFTTDSDEKFLDLVQGEANLLCLCRYHHIGCGGIHAMPYPGWQVQKWLKDGVAAPSRALQGKNAQGATT
;
A
#
# COMPACT_ATOMS: atom_id res chain seq x y z
N MET A 1 36.49 -1.64 32.94
CA MET A 1 35.31 -0.87 33.34
C MET A 1 34.48 -0.68 32.10
N SER A 2 33.47 -1.50 31.93
CA SER A 2 32.59 -1.48 30.77
C SER A 2 31.50 -0.45 31.02
N ASP A 3 31.58 0.62 30.28
CA ASP A 3 30.54 1.67 30.22
C ASP A 3 29.28 1.05 29.56
N GLN A 4 28.33 0.68 30.40
CA GLN A 4 26.99 0.31 29.87
C GLN A 4 26.30 1.61 29.41
N PRO A 5 25.78 1.68 28.20
CA PRO A 5 25.01 2.84 27.78
C PRO A 5 23.80 2.96 28.71
N GLN A 6 23.69 4.11 29.36
CA GLN A 6 22.50 4.45 30.17
C GLN A 6 21.29 4.34 29.28
N GLY A 7 20.36 3.45 29.64
CA GLY A 7 19.17 3.19 28.88
C GLY A 7 18.39 4.48 28.60
N ALA A 8 18.16 4.76 27.34
CA ALA A 8 17.32 5.88 26.93
C ALA A 8 15.96 5.78 27.64
N THR A 9 15.53 6.86 28.26
CA THR A 9 14.21 6.95 28.87
C THR A 9 13.16 6.80 27.76
N LEU A 10 12.30 5.80 27.87
CA LEU A 10 11.22 5.60 26.91
C LEU A 10 10.23 6.75 27.00
N THR A 11 9.87 7.33 25.87
CA THR A 11 8.77 8.29 25.80
C THR A 11 7.46 7.55 26.05
N ALA A 12 6.60 8.10 26.90
CA ALA A 12 5.27 7.54 27.11
C ALA A 12 4.46 7.50 25.82
N ALA A 13 3.62 6.46 25.68
CA ALA A 13 2.70 6.39 24.56
C ALA A 13 1.86 7.69 24.47
N HIS A 14 1.75 8.23 23.28
CA HIS A 14 1.03 9.46 23.02
C HIS A 14 0.15 9.32 21.77
N THR A 15 -0.82 10.22 21.65
CA THR A 15 -1.69 10.30 20.48
C THR A 15 -1.26 11.48 19.63
N GLU A 16 -1.01 11.23 18.36
CA GLU A 16 -0.83 12.27 17.35
C GLU A 16 -2.09 12.40 16.52
N THR A 17 -2.55 13.62 16.31
CA THR A 17 -3.63 13.91 15.36
C THR A 17 -3.02 14.44 14.08
N VAL A 18 -3.19 13.67 13.00
CA VAL A 18 -2.75 14.07 11.67
C VAL A 18 -4.00 14.30 10.82
N THR A 19 -4.15 15.53 10.29
CA THR A 19 -5.25 15.86 9.40
C THR A 19 -4.69 16.14 8.02
N TYR A 20 -5.13 15.37 7.03
CA TYR A 20 -4.79 15.59 5.63
C TYR A 20 -5.97 16.25 4.91
N HIS A 21 -5.70 17.41 4.32
CA HIS A 21 -6.58 18.06 3.34
C HIS A 21 -5.86 18.01 1.99
N VAL A 22 -5.97 16.90 1.30
CA VAL A 22 -5.30 16.71 0.01
C VAL A 22 -6.36 16.56 -1.06
N VAL A 23 -6.28 17.42 -2.07
CA VAL A 23 -6.97 17.23 -3.33
C VAL A 23 -5.97 16.63 -4.30
N LEU A 24 -6.17 15.37 -4.68
CA LEU A 24 -5.36 14.71 -5.69
C LEU A 24 -6.02 14.95 -7.05
N ILE A 25 -5.25 15.49 -7.98
CA ILE A 25 -5.65 15.65 -9.37
C ILE A 25 -4.85 14.63 -10.17
N PHE A 26 -5.55 13.65 -10.72
CA PHE A 26 -4.96 12.71 -11.66
C PHE A 26 -5.12 13.24 -13.08
N PRO A 27 -4.11 13.05 -13.96
CA PRO A 27 -4.25 13.38 -15.37
C PRO A 27 -5.35 12.52 -16.01
N GLU A 28 -5.81 12.93 -17.19
CA GLU A 28 -6.74 12.11 -17.98
C GLU A 28 -6.08 10.78 -18.34
N HIS A 29 -6.74 9.70 -18.03
CA HIS A 29 -6.29 8.34 -18.33
C HIS A 29 -7.49 7.46 -18.75
N LEU A 30 -7.21 6.38 -19.44
CA LEU A 30 -8.26 5.42 -19.81
C LEU A 30 -8.83 4.77 -18.53
N PRO A 31 -10.15 4.50 -18.51
CA PRO A 31 -10.70 3.61 -17.50
C PRO A 31 -9.97 2.27 -17.54
N ARG A 32 -9.72 1.68 -16.36
CA ARG A 32 -8.95 0.44 -16.23
C ARG A 32 -9.42 -0.68 -17.18
N ALA A 33 -10.73 -0.80 -17.42
CA ALA A 33 -11.27 -1.76 -18.37
C ALA A 33 -10.93 -1.45 -19.84
N GLY A 34 -10.51 -0.23 -20.16
CA GLY A 34 -10.10 0.19 -21.50
C GLY A 34 -8.59 0.22 -21.70
N ASP A 35 -7.81 -0.05 -20.64
CA ASP A 35 -6.36 -0.13 -20.72
C ASP A 35 -5.95 -1.44 -21.43
N PRO A 36 -5.18 -1.37 -22.54
CA PRO A 36 -4.74 -2.55 -23.26
C PRO A 36 -3.83 -3.47 -22.43
N HIS A 37 -3.16 -2.95 -21.38
CA HIS A 37 -2.28 -3.72 -20.50
C HIS A 37 -3.03 -4.31 -19.27
N TYR A 38 -4.29 -3.98 -19.06
CA TYR A 38 -5.06 -4.49 -17.92
C TYR A 38 -5.24 -6.02 -17.90
N HIS A 39 -5.09 -6.68 -19.05
CA HIS A 39 -5.07 -8.15 -19.10
C HIS A 39 -3.92 -8.72 -18.29
N VAL A 40 -2.72 -8.10 -18.28
CA VAL A 40 -1.55 -8.52 -17.48
C VAL A 40 -1.89 -8.49 -15.99
N PHE A 41 -2.59 -7.46 -15.51
CA PHE A 41 -3.08 -7.38 -14.14
C PHE A 41 -3.99 -8.57 -13.79
N ASN A 42 -4.96 -8.89 -14.65
CA ASN A 42 -5.88 -9.98 -14.42
C ASN A 42 -5.18 -11.35 -14.46
N GLU A 43 -4.24 -11.55 -15.39
CA GLU A 43 -3.44 -12.76 -15.49
C GLU A 43 -2.55 -12.95 -14.25
N THR A 44 -1.91 -11.86 -13.78
CA THR A 44 -1.11 -11.86 -12.56
C THR A 44 -1.96 -12.27 -11.36
N ARG A 45 -3.15 -11.67 -11.20
CA ARG A 45 -4.09 -12.04 -10.14
C ARG A 45 -4.50 -13.51 -10.21
N ALA A 46 -4.85 -14.00 -11.39
CA ALA A 46 -5.26 -15.38 -11.60
C ALA A 46 -4.09 -16.35 -11.30
N ARG A 47 -2.87 -16.00 -11.69
CA ARG A 47 -1.66 -16.76 -11.41
C ARG A 47 -1.39 -16.86 -9.92
N LEU A 48 -1.35 -15.74 -9.21
CA LEU A 48 -1.13 -15.68 -7.76
C LEU A 48 -2.18 -16.52 -7.01
N LYS A 49 -3.45 -16.43 -7.44
CA LYS A 49 -4.53 -17.23 -6.86
C LYS A 49 -4.30 -18.73 -7.06
N ARG A 50 -3.91 -19.16 -8.27
CA ARG A 50 -3.65 -20.58 -8.59
C ARG A 50 -2.47 -21.15 -7.81
N LEU A 51 -1.43 -20.34 -7.56
CA LEU A 51 -0.25 -20.72 -6.80
C LEU A 51 -0.45 -20.67 -5.28
N GLY A 52 -1.58 -20.14 -4.80
CA GLY A 52 -1.82 -19.91 -3.38
C GLY A 52 -0.99 -18.77 -2.79
N GLU A 53 -0.47 -17.89 -3.64
CA GLU A 53 0.37 -16.74 -3.30
C GLU A 53 -0.43 -15.45 -3.13
N LEU A 54 -1.72 -15.47 -3.48
CA LEU A 54 -2.61 -14.35 -3.22
C LEU A 54 -2.87 -14.24 -1.71
N LYS A 55 -1.99 -13.56 -1.00
CA LYS A 55 -2.02 -13.39 0.45
C LYS A 55 -1.72 -11.95 0.79
N CYS A 56 -2.33 -11.44 1.85
CA CYS A 56 -2.02 -10.10 2.33
C CYS A 56 -0.53 -9.98 2.68
N TRP A 57 0.14 -9.01 2.08
CA TRP A 57 1.57 -8.78 2.28
C TRP A 57 1.92 -8.45 3.74
N ILE A 58 1.04 -7.76 4.45
CA ILE A 58 1.20 -7.48 5.89
C ILE A 58 1.13 -8.78 6.70
N GLY A 59 0.09 -9.59 6.50
CA GLY A 59 -0.01 -10.94 7.05
C GLY A 59 -0.12 -11.03 8.57
N ASN A 60 -0.58 -9.97 9.25
CA ASN A 60 -0.75 -9.95 10.70
C ASN A 60 -2.17 -10.35 11.15
N ALA A 61 -2.42 -10.31 12.46
CA ALA A 61 -3.71 -10.69 13.05
C ALA A 61 -4.86 -9.74 12.67
N ASP A 62 -4.58 -8.54 12.20
CA ASP A 62 -5.59 -7.55 11.79
C ASP A 62 -6.08 -7.77 10.35
N CYS A 63 -5.53 -8.75 9.63
CA CYS A 63 -5.97 -9.07 8.27
C CYS A 63 -7.46 -9.38 8.23
N ALA A 64 -8.21 -8.59 7.46
CA ALA A 64 -9.66 -8.74 7.31
C ALA A 64 -10.15 -8.31 5.93
N GLY A 65 -11.24 -8.96 5.48
CA GLY A 65 -11.89 -8.69 4.20
C GLY A 65 -11.19 -9.34 3.00
N ASP A 66 -11.70 -9.01 1.81
CA ASP A 66 -11.23 -9.58 0.56
C ASP A 66 -9.79 -9.19 0.22
N LEU A 67 -9.15 -10.02 -0.58
CA LEU A 67 -7.80 -9.76 -1.10
C LEU A 67 -7.88 -8.94 -2.39
N GLU A 68 -7.16 -7.84 -2.41
CA GLU A 68 -7.09 -6.87 -3.50
C GLU A 68 -5.64 -6.68 -3.93
N LEU A 69 -5.41 -6.39 -5.22
CA LEU A 69 -4.09 -6.01 -5.71
C LEU A 69 -3.99 -4.48 -5.75
N HIS A 70 -2.85 -3.99 -5.29
CA HIS A 70 -2.52 -2.57 -5.20
C HIS A 70 -1.22 -2.30 -5.97
N HIS A 71 -1.17 -1.21 -6.73
CA HIS A 71 0.06 -0.74 -7.38
C HIS A 71 0.98 -0.15 -6.32
N ALA A 72 2.13 -0.78 -6.08
CA ALA A 72 2.97 -0.52 -4.91
C ALA A 72 4.02 0.57 -5.11
N VAL A 73 4.60 0.63 -6.31
CA VAL A 73 5.69 1.57 -6.65
C VAL A 73 5.18 2.66 -7.58
N LEU A 74 4.48 2.26 -8.63
CA LEU A 74 3.99 3.15 -9.68
C LEU A 74 2.48 3.12 -9.71
N GLU A 75 1.86 4.27 -9.48
CA GLU A 75 0.41 4.43 -9.61
C GLU A 75 0.00 4.41 -11.08
N ASP A 76 -0.92 3.53 -11.43
CA ASP A 76 -1.40 3.30 -12.79
C ASP A 76 -1.89 4.60 -13.48
N ALA A 77 -2.63 5.42 -12.76
CA ALA A 77 -3.17 6.68 -13.28
C ALA A 77 -2.10 7.73 -13.66
N LEU A 78 -0.86 7.56 -13.21
CA LEU A 78 0.26 8.48 -13.47
C LEU A 78 1.29 7.92 -14.44
N ILE A 79 1.08 6.72 -14.96
CA ILE A 79 2.11 5.97 -15.67
C ILE A 79 2.60 6.66 -16.94
N ASN A 80 1.74 7.40 -17.63
CA ASN A 80 2.10 8.13 -18.86
C ASN A 80 3.00 9.34 -18.62
N ASP A 81 3.06 9.82 -17.37
CA ASP A 81 3.88 10.98 -16.97
C ASP A 81 5.18 10.56 -16.26
N VAL A 82 5.43 9.27 -16.17
CA VAL A 82 6.61 8.72 -15.49
C VAL A 82 7.78 8.56 -16.45
N ASP A 83 8.95 9.04 -16.03
CA ASP A 83 10.22 8.80 -16.71
C ASP A 83 10.76 7.42 -16.34
N ARG A 84 10.61 6.43 -17.23
CA ARG A 84 11.03 5.04 -16.99
C ARG A 84 12.52 4.87 -16.69
N ILE A 85 13.38 5.77 -17.20
CA ILE A 85 14.82 5.71 -16.92
C ILE A 85 15.08 6.06 -15.46
N LYS A 86 14.42 7.09 -14.95
CA LYS A 86 14.50 7.46 -13.53
C LYS A 86 13.95 6.35 -12.63
N VAL A 87 12.84 5.74 -13.03
CA VAL A 87 12.28 4.60 -12.28
C VAL A 87 13.28 3.45 -12.22
N ALA A 88 13.89 3.08 -13.34
CA ALA A 88 14.84 1.97 -13.40
C ALA A 88 16.13 2.22 -12.59
N LEU A 89 16.50 3.48 -12.32
CA LEU A 89 17.62 3.80 -11.44
C LEU A 89 17.33 3.45 -9.97
N ASP A 90 16.10 3.69 -9.53
CA ASP A 90 15.69 3.43 -8.14
C ASP A 90 15.10 2.02 -7.98
N HIS A 91 14.50 1.50 -9.04
CA HIS A 91 13.79 0.23 -9.12
C HIS A 91 14.25 -0.58 -10.33
N PRO A 92 15.39 -1.27 -10.25
CA PRO A 92 15.97 -2.01 -11.38
C PRO A 92 15.06 -3.08 -11.99
N GLU A 93 14.08 -3.56 -11.23
CA GLU A 93 13.06 -4.51 -11.68
C GLU A 93 12.18 -3.98 -12.81
N PHE A 94 12.14 -2.64 -13.01
CA PHE A 94 11.42 -1.99 -14.12
C PHE A 94 12.33 -1.71 -15.32
N THR A 95 13.55 -2.21 -15.33
CA THR A 95 14.46 -2.02 -16.46
C THR A 95 13.95 -2.75 -17.70
N THR A 96 13.71 -2.02 -18.78
CA THR A 96 13.25 -2.55 -20.05
C THR A 96 13.68 -1.66 -21.22
N ASP A 97 13.69 -2.26 -22.41
CA ASP A 97 14.05 -1.61 -23.67
C ASP A 97 12.85 -0.99 -24.42
N SER A 98 11.63 -1.23 -23.95
CA SER A 98 10.43 -0.71 -24.61
C SER A 98 9.40 -0.18 -23.65
N ASP A 99 8.59 0.79 -24.10
CA ASP A 99 7.50 1.36 -23.34
C ASP A 99 6.37 0.33 -23.11
N GLU A 100 6.10 -0.53 -24.10
CA GLU A 100 5.12 -1.60 -23.99
C GLU A 100 5.46 -2.56 -22.85
N LYS A 101 6.71 -3.06 -22.80
CA LYS A 101 7.17 -3.92 -21.71
C LYS A 101 7.16 -3.21 -20.35
N PHE A 102 7.43 -1.89 -20.34
CA PHE A 102 7.34 -1.13 -19.11
C PHE A 102 5.92 -1.10 -18.57
N LEU A 103 4.92 -0.88 -19.43
CA LEU A 103 3.51 -0.92 -19.05
C LEU A 103 3.09 -2.32 -18.55
N ASP A 104 3.58 -3.37 -19.18
CA ASP A 104 3.36 -4.75 -18.70
C ASP A 104 3.97 -4.98 -17.31
N LEU A 105 5.17 -4.43 -17.04
CA LEU A 105 5.79 -4.51 -15.71
C LEU A 105 4.97 -3.76 -14.65
N VAL A 106 4.39 -2.61 -15.01
CA VAL A 106 3.51 -1.84 -14.10
C VAL A 106 2.26 -2.61 -13.72
N GLN A 107 1.66 -3.35 -14.67
CA GLN A 107 0.49 -4.19 -14.44
C GLN A 107 0.86 -5.59 -13.92
N GLY A 108 2.14 -5.89 -13.85
CA GLY A 108 2.68 -7.18 -13.46
C GLY A 108 3.09 -7.25 -11.99
N GLU A 109 3.65 -8.39 -11.64
CA GLU A 109 4.06 -8.73 -10.26
C GLU A 109 5.10 -7.78 -9.67
N ALA A 110 5.96 -7.18 -10.52
CA ALA A 110 6.97 -6.23 -10.10
C ALA A 110 6.36 -5.00 -9.38
N ASN A 111 5.14 -4.62 -9.74
CA ASN A 111 4.44 -3.47 -9.18
C ASN A 111 3.23 -3.85 -8.30
N LEU A 112 2.81 -5.10 -8.29
CA LEU A 112 1.56 -5.46 -7.62
C LEU A 112 1.78 -6.05 -6.23
N LEU A 113 1.13 -5.45 -5.25
CA LEU A 113 1.11 -5.90 -3.87
C LEU A 113 -0.27 -6.42 -3.50
N CYS A 114 -0.34 -7.66 -3.01
CA CYS A 114 -1.59 -8.20 -2.53
C CYS A 114 -1.86 -7.74 -1.09
N LEU A 115 -3.00 -7.11 -0.86
CA LEU A 115 -3.44 -6.63 0.44
C LEU A 115 -4.85 -7.12 0.73
N CYS A 116 -5.16 -7.39 2.00
CA CYS A 116 -6.53 -7.53 2.40
C CYS A 116 -7.19 -6.14 2.50
N ARG A 117 -8.51 -6.10 2.45
CA ARG A 117 -9.27 -4.84 2.46
C ARG A 117 -8.93 -3.94 3.64
N TYR A 118 -8.67 -4.51 4.82
CA TYR A 118 -8.24 -3.73 5.99
C TYR A 118 -6.92 -3.00 5.75
N HIS A 119 -5.91 -3.71 5.22
CA HIS A 119 -4.58 -3.15 4.95
C HIS A 119 -4.47 -2.37 3.62
N HIS A 120 -5.51 -2.40 2.78
CA HIS A 120 -5.59 -1.61 1.56
C HIS A 120 -6.28 -0.27 1.81
N ILE A 121 -7.58 -0.28 2.13
CA ILE A 121 -8.41 0.91 2.27
C ILE A 121 -8.99 1.12 3.66
N GLY A 122 -8.83 0.15 4.58
CA GLY A 122 -9.30 0.25 5.95
C GLY A 122 -8.47 1.23 6.80
N CYS A 123 -8.77 1.33 8.08
CA CYS A 123 -8.08 2.25 9.00
C CYS A 123 -6.59 1.92 9.20
N GLY A 124 -6.18 0.66 8.99
CA GLY A 124 -4.78 0.23 8.94
C GLY A 124 -4.20 0.18 7.52
N GLY A 125 -4.89 0.75 6.53
CA GLY A 125 -4.57 0.60 5.12
C GLY A 125 -3.57 1.61 4.58
N ILE A 126 -2.93 1.24 3.46
CA ILE A 126 -1.94 2.08 2.78
C ILE A 126 -2.50 3.43 2.33
N HIS A 127 -3.80 3.48 2.01
CA HIS A 127 -4.49 4.73 1.65
C HIS A 127 -4.95 5.56 2.86
N ALA A 128 -4.81 5.03 4.08
CA ALA A 128 -5.30 5.68 5.29
C ALA A 128 -4.19 6.09 6.25
N MET A 129 -3.04 5.48 6.18
CA MET A 129 -1.91 5.68 7.08
C MET A 129 -0.69 6.24 6.35
N PRO A 130 0.16 7.05 7.03
CA PRO A 130 1.47 7.41 6.52
C PRO A 130 2.29 6.14 6.20
N TYR A 131 3.01 6.16 5.08
CA TYR A 131 3.72 5.00 4.57
C TYR A 131 4.63 4.28 5.60
N PRO A 132 5.50 4.97 6.38
CA PRO A 132 6.35 4.27 7.35
C PRO A 132 5.54 3.52 8.42
N GLY A 133 4.45 4.12 8.91
CA GLY A 133 3.55 3.51 9.89
C GLY A 133 2.79 2.33 9.31
N TRP A 134 2.37 2.41 8.05
CA TRP A 134 1.72 1.32 7.36
C TRP A 134 2.67 0.13 7.15
N GLN A 135 3.86 0.39 6.63
CA GLN A 135 4.82 -0.65 6.28
C GLN A 135 5.34 -1.44 7.49
N VAL A 136 5.58 -0.76 8.63
CA VAL A 136 6.12 -1.39 9.84
C VAL A 136 5.20 -2.47 10.42
N GLN A 137 3.90 -2.43 10.10
CA GLN A 137 2.93 -3.43 10.59
C GLN A 137 3.33 -4.86 10.26
N LYS A 138 4.05 -5.07 9.15
CA LYS A 138 4.54 -6.39 8.73
C LYS A 138 5.55 -7.00 9.71
N TRP A 139 6.26 -6.17 10.47
CA TRP A 139 7.39 -6.59 11.31
C TRP A 139 7.17 -6.34 12.79
N LEU A 140 5.96 -6.00 13.20
CA LEU A 140 5.64 -5.87 14.62
C LEU A 140 5.77 -7.23 15.31
N LYS A 141 6.23 -7.21 16.56
CA LYS A 141 6.23 -8.39 17.43
C LYS A 141 4.78 -8.82 17.71
N ASP A 142 4.60 -10.11 17.92
CA ASP A 142 3.30 -10.66 18.31
C ASP A 142 2.75 -9.96 19.56
N GLY A 143 1.48 -9.60 19.52
CA GLY A 143 0.79 -8.89 20.60
C GLY A 143 1.03 -7.39 20.68
N VAL A 144 1.86 -6.82 19.79
CA VAL A 144 2.00 -5.37 19.66
C VAL A 144 0.89 -4.84 18.77
N ALA A 145 0.12 -3.88 19.29
CA ALA A 145 -0.92 -3.21 18.49
C ALA A 145 -0.27 -2.43 17.35
N ALA A 146 -0.78 -2.66 16.13
CA ALA A 146 -0.38 -1.87 14.98
C ALA A 146 -0.81 -0.41 15.16
N PRO A 147 0.00 0.56 14.68
CA PRO A 147 -0.48 1.92 14.54
C PRO A 147 -1.73 1.87 13.64
N SER A 148 -2.83 2.39 14.08
CA SER A 148 -4.04 2.47 13.27
C SER A 148 -4.58 3.89 13.31
N ARG A 149 -5.18 4.33 12.21
CA ARG A 149 -5.97 5.55 12.21
C ARG A 149 -7.14 5.31 13.16
N ALA A 150 -7.12 5.95 14.33
CA ALA A 150 -8.32 6.02 15.16
C ALA A 150 -9.41 6.68 14.29
N LEU A 151 -10.44 5.95 13.95
CA LEU A 151 -11.63 6.55 13.41
C LEU A 151 -12.12 7.49 14.50
N GLN A 152 -11.88 8.80 14.34
CA GLN A 152 -12.60 9.77 15.13
C GLN A 152 -14.07 9.44 14.90
N GLY A 153 -14.70 8.92 15.95
CA GLY A 153 -16.11 8.60 15.90
C GLY A 153 -16.83 9.86 15.41
N LYS A 154 -17.27 9.84 14.17
CA LYS A 154 -18.36 10.69 13.75
C LYS A 154 -19.48 10.24 14.66
N ASN A 155 -19.64 11.02 15.73
CA ASN A 155 -20.78 11.11 16.61
C ASN A 155 -21.90 10.12 16.23
N ALA A 156 -22.04 9.09 17.04
CA ALA A 156 -23.28 8.39 17.19
C ALA A 156 -24.35 9.30 17.89
N GLN A 157 -24.36 10.59 17.52
CA GLN A 157 -25.32 11.59 17.97
C GLN A 157 -25.93 12.23 16.74
N GLY A 158 -26.95 11.61 16.22
CA GLY A 158 -27.70 12.15 15.08
C GLY A 158 -28.69 11.19 14.46
N ALA A 159 -29.24 10.27 15.25
CA ALA A 159 -30.42 9.50 14.86
C ALA A 159 -31.40 9.45 16.04
N THR A 160 -31.89 10.61 16.43
CA THR A 160 -33.15 10.72 17.20
C THR A 160 -33.87 11.94 16.67
N THR A 161 -34.78 11.76 15.79
CA THR A 161 -36.17 12.21 15.65
C THR A 161 -36.72 11.85 14.30
#